data_eb3181ea72758011729f0c13fe2b4124
#
_entry.id   eb3181ea72758011729f0c13fe2b4124
#
_cell.length_a   1.000
_cell.length_b   1.000
_cell.length_c   1.000
_cell.angle_alpha   90.00
_cell.angle_beta   90.00
_cell.angle_gamma   90.00
#
_symmetry.space_group_name_H-M   'P 1'
#
loop_
_entity.id
_entity.type
_entity.pdbx_description
1 polymer ?
#
loop_
_entity_poly.entity_id
_entity_poly.type
_entity_poly.pdbx_seq_one_letter_code
_entity_poly.pdbx_strand_id
1 'polypeptide(L)'
;AATIGGNIANGSPIGDGPPALIALGATLHLRRGDEMRSLPLEAFFIEYRKQDRKPGEFVAGVSFPEVAPALRCYKISKRFDQDISAVCGCFNVVVEGGVVTSARVAFGGMAGVPKRASLAEAALVGKAWSETVVEAAAEAMAGDFAPLSDMRASAAYRMLTAQNLLRRYFHDLSGVPVSVLEVSA
;
A
#
# COMPACT_ATOMS: atom_id res chain seq x y z
N ALA A 1 6.86 -6.78 22.58
CA ALA A 1 7.24 -5.62 21.76
C ALA A 1 7.29 -6.05 20.29
N ALA A 2 6.81 -5.20 19.40
CA ALA A 2 6.90 -5.41 17.96
C ALA A 2 8.13 -4.67 17.40
N THR A 3 8.66 -5.20 16.27
CA THR A 3 9.74 -4.55 15.52
C THR A 3 9.33 -4.39 14.06
N ILE A 4 9.89 -3.40 13.36
CA ILE A 4 9.66 -3.19 11.92
C ILE A 4 10.11 -4.44 11.15
N GLY A 5 11.30 -4.97 11.44
CA GLY A 5 11.80 -6.18 10.80
C GLY A 5 10.91 -7.40 11.04
N GLY A 6 10.38 -7.57 12.25
CA GLY A 6 9.42 -8.63 12.57
C GLY A 6 8.09 -8.49 11.85
N ASN A 7 7.58 -7.26 11.70
CA ASN A 7 6.35 -7.00 10.95
C ASN A 7 6.52 -7.35 9.45
N ILE A 8 7.66 -6.98 8.85
CA ILE A 8 7.99 -7.33 7.46
C ILE A 8 8.17 -8.86 7.34
N ALA A 9 9.01 -9.47 8.19
CA ALA A 9 9.33 -10.89 8.11
C ALA A 9 8.12 -11.81 8.39
N ASN A 10 7.12 -11.35 9.14
CA ASN A 10 5.87 -12.06 9.34
C ASN A 10 5.06 -12.17 8.03
N GLY A 11 5.15 -11.17 7.14
CA GLY A 11 4.51 -11.16 5.83
C GLY A 11 2.98 -11.28 5.88
N SER A 12 2.37 -10.74 6.95
CA SER A 12 0.91 -10.76 7.07
C SER A 12 0.24 -10.00 5.93
N PRO A 13 -0.78 -10.57 5.25
CA PRO A 13 -1.53 -9.86 4.21
C PRO A 13 -2.31 -8.65 4.74
N ILE A 14 -2.48 -8.55 6.05
CA ILE A 14 -3.22 -7.48 6.74
C ILE A 14 -2.31 -6.65 7.67
N GLY A 15 -0.99 -6.77 7.52
CA GLY A 15 -0.03 -5.90 8.20
C GLY A 15 -0.02 -4.50 7.57
N ASP A 16 -0.02 -3.45 8.38
CA ASP A 16 -0.12 -2.06 7.92
C ASP A 16 1.25 -1.46 7.54
N GLY A 17 2.34 -1.94 8.11
CA GLY A 17 3.69 -1.44 7.83
C GLY A 17 4.17 -1.71 6.39
N PRO A 18 4.06 -2.95 5.87
CA PRO A 18 4.53 -3.27 4.53
C PRO A 18 3.90 -2.42 3.41
N PRO A 19 2.58 -2.17 3.32
CA PRO A 19 2.01 -1.31 2.29
C PRO A 19 2.59 0.11 2.30
N ALA A 20 2.80 0.70 3.48
CA ALA A 20 3.39 2.04 3.60
C ALA A 20 4.83 2.07 3.08
N LEU A 21 5.63 1.10 3.47
CA LEU A 21 7.02 0.96 3.02
C LEU A 21 7.11 0.66 1.51
N ILE A 22 6.19 -0.13 0.96
CA ILE A 22 6.10 -0.40 -0.48
C ILE A 22 5.74 0.89 -1.24
N ALA A 23 4.79 1.68 -0.75
CA ALA A 23 4.44 2.97 -1.34
C ALA A 23 5.60 3.97 -1.30
N LEU A 24 6.46 3.90 -0.28
CA LEU A 24 7.71 4.66 -0.19
C LEU A 24 8.80 4.17 -1.15
N GLY A 25 8.67 3.01 -1.78
CA GLY A 25 9.72 2.41 -2.59
C GLY A 25 10.88 1.85 -1.76
N ALA A 26 10.57 1.31 -0.59
CA ALA A 26 11.57 0.82 0.35
C ALA A 26 12.40 -0.34 -0.22
N THR A 27 13.68 -0.37 0.14
CA THR A 27 14.61 -1.47 -0.11
C THR A 27 14.78 -2.29 1.17
N LEU A 28 14.57 -3.60 1.05
CA LEU A 28 14.77 -4.55 2.14
C LEU A 28 16.21 -5.07 2.11
N HIS A 29 16.83 -5.17 3.29
CA HIS A 29 18.17 -5.72 3.48
C HIS A 29 18.05 -7.03 4.25
N LEU A 30 18.50 -8.12 3.64
CA LEU A 30 18.57 -9.46 4.24
C LEU A 30 20.01 -9.82 4.57
N ARG A 31 20.23 -10.51 5.68
CA ARG A 31 21.55 -10.93 6.14
C ARG A 31 21.57 -12.40 6.53
N ARG A 32 22.68 -13.07 6.19
CA ARG A 32 23.02 -14.42 6.67
C ARG A 32 24.52 -14.46 6.99
N GLY A 33 24.89 -14.54 8.26
CA GLY A 33 26.29 -14.41 8.67
C GLY A 33 26.86 -13.05 8.22
N ASP A 34 27.92 -13.06 7.40
CA ASP A 34 28.54 -11.86 6.84
C ASP A 34 27.97 -11.49 5.46
N GLU A 35 27.17 -12.36 4.83
CA GLU A 35 26.56 -12.09 3.53
C GLU A 35 25.34 -11.19 3.69
N MET A 36 25.26 -10.15 2.84
CA MET A 36 24.08 -9.28 2.74
C MET A 36 23.59 -9.22 1.30
N ARG A 37 22.27 -9.16 1.15
CA ARG A 37 21.63 -8.81 -0.14
C ARG A 37 20.47 -7.87 0.08
N SER A 38 20.14 -7.12 -0.96
CA SER A 38 19.04 -6.15 -0.94
C SER A 38 18.10 -6.39 -2.12
N LEU A 39 16.80 -6.09 -1.91
CA LEU A 39 15.78 -6.19 -2.94
C LEU A 39 14.67 -5.16 -2.68
N PRO A 40 13.89 -4.76 -3.71
CA PRO A 40 12.68 -3.98 -3.49
C PRO A 40 11.76 -4.72 -2.53
N LEU A 41 11.18 -4.01 -1.55
CA LEU A 41 10.37 -4.65 -0.50
C LEU A 41 9.20 -5.45 -1.07
N GLU A 42 8.54 -4.97 -2.12
CA GLU A 42 7.44 -5.68 -2.78
C GLU A 42 7.85 -7.03 -3.37
N ALA A 43 9.11 -7.19 -3.78
CA ALA A 43 9.63 -8.44 -4.32
C ALA A 43 9.88 -9.52 -3.26
N PHE A 44 9.89 -9.12 -1.98
CA PHE A 44 10.06 -10.05 -0.87
C PHE A 44 8.85 -10.95 -0.64
N PHE A 45 7.65 -10.45 -0.94
CA PHE A 45 6.39 -11.16 -0.72
C PHE A 45 5.98 -11.93 -1.99
N ILE A 46 6.17 -13.25 -2.02
CA ILE A 46 5.86 -14.09 -3.19
C ILE A 46 4.40 -14.51 -3.18
N GLU A 47 3.99 -15.19 -2.11
CA GLU A 47 2.61 -15.65 -1.87
C GLU A 47 2.34 -15.79 -0.38
N TYR A 48 1.11 -16.13 0.00
CA TYR A 48 0.77 -16.29 1.41
C TYR A 48 1.71 -17.27 2.11
N ARG A 49 2.38 -16.79 3.17
CA ARG A 49 3.42 -17.49 3.94
C ARG A 49 4.70 -17.84 3.16
N LYS A 50 4.88 -17.35 1.94
CA LYS A 50 6.10 -17.56 1.17
C LYS A 50 6.76 -16.24 0.84
N GLN A 51 8.02 -16.14 1.17
CA GLN A 51 8.86 -14.97 1.03
C GLN A 51 10.13 -15.33 0.27
N ASP A 52 10.74 -14.35 -0.41
CA ASP A 52 12.08 -14.48 -0.98
C ASP A 52 13.14 -14.37 0.13
N ARG A 53 13.15 -15.38 0.99
CA ARG A 53 14.10 -15.52 2.09
C ARG A 53 14.74 -16.90 2.06
N LYS A 54 16.06 -16.94 1.96
CA LYS A 54 16.83 -18.19 2.00
C LYS A 54 16.95 -18.71 3.43
N PRO A 55 17.19 -20.02 3.63
CA PRO A 55 17.45 -20.56 4.97
C PRO A 55 18.59 -19.82 5.68
N GLY A 56 18.34 -19.41 6.93
CA GLY A 56 19.29 -18.67 7.75
C GLY A 56 19.33 -17.15 7.50
N GLU A 57 18.61 -16.63 6.49
CA GLU A 57 18.48 -15.18 6.31
C GLU A 57 17.47 -14.58 7.30
N PHE A 58 17.77 -13.37 7.75
CA PHE A 58 16.86 -12.54 8.52
C PHE A 58 16.79 -11.12 7.95
N VAL A 59 15.74 -10.39 8.30
CA VAL A 59 15.59 -8.97 7.94
C VAL A 59 16.54 -8.16 8.81
N ALA A 60 17.62 -7.66 8.21
CA ALA A 60 18.63 -6.85 8.90
C ALA A 60 18.23 -5.38 8.95
N GLY A 61 17.48 -4.91 7.96
CA GLY A 61 17.04 -3.52 7.92
C GLY A 61 16.17 -3.23 6.71
N VAL A 62 15.64 -2.01 6.68
CA VAL A 62 14.90 -1.44 5.57
C VAL A 62 15.33 0.00 5.38
N SER A 63 15.56 0.42 4.14
CA SER A 63 15.82 1.81 3.78
C SER A 63 14.72 2.34 2.86
N PHE A 64 14.39 3.62 3.02
CA PHE A 64 13.37 4.32 2.23
C PHE A 64 13.73 5.80 2.12
N PRO A 65 13.17 6.56 1.16
CA PRO A 65 13.41 7.99 1.04
C PRO A 65 13.04 8.75 2.31
N GLU A 66 13.87 9.71 2.70
CA GLU A 66 13.64 10.56 3.88
C GLU A 66 12.43 11.49 3.70
N VAL A 67 12.19 11.93 2.47
CA VAL A 67 11.12 12.88 2.14
C VAL A 67 10.14 12.25 1.15
N ALA A 68 8.87 12.22 1.53
CA ALA A 68 7.77 11.75 0.68
C ALA A 68 6.50 12.55 0.98
N PRO A 69 6.41 13.83 0.55
CA PRO A 69 5.32 14.74 0.93
C PRO A 69 3.95 14.29 0.41
N ALA A 70 3.93 13.51 -0.66
CA ALA A 70 2.72 12.96 -1.24
C ALA A 70 2.25 11.66 -0.57
N LEU A 71 3.03 11.06 0.34
CA LEU A 71 2.61 9.81 1.01
C LEU A 71 1.37 10.04 1.87
N ARG A 72 0.34 9.22 1.64
CA ARG A 72 -0.81 9.07 2.53
C ARG A 72 -1.09 7.59 2.78
N CYS A 73 -1.46 7.27 4.01
CA CYS A 73 -1.84 5.92 4.40
C CYS A 73 -3.19 5.96 5.09
N TYR A 74 -4.14 5.19 4.58
CA TYR A 74 -5.50 5.12 5.11
C TYR A 74 -5.78 3.70 5.59
N LYS A 75 -6.19 3.59 6.84
CA LYS A 75 -6.57 2.32 7.46
C LYS A 75 -8.07 2.28 7.66
N ILE A 76 -8.69 1.21 7.18
CA ILE A 76 -10.11 0.91 7.42
C ILE A 76 -10.23 -0.34 8.27
N SER A 77 -10.87 -0.22 9.42
CA SER A 77 -11.09 -1.28 10.39
C SER A 77 -12.49 -1.15 11.03
N LYS A 78 -12.94 -2.19 11.73
CA LYS A 78 -14.28 -2.17 12.38
C LYS A 78 -14.31 -1.32 13.63
N ARG A 79 -13.19 -1.23 14.35
CA ARG A 79 -13.05 -0.41 15.56
C ARG A 79 -12.16 0.77 15.26
N PHE A 80 -12.35 1.84 16.02
CA PHE A 80 -11.57 3.08 15.86
C PHE A 80 -10.09 2.87 16.14
N ASP A 81 -9.74 2.05 17.13
CA ASP A 81 -8.37 1.81 17.58
C ASP A 81 -8.13 0.32 17.90
N GLN A 82 -6.85 -0.07 17.93
CA GLN A 82 -6.36 -1.41 18.28
C GLN A 82 -7.05 -2.53 17.50
N ASP A 83 -7.29 -2.31 16.21
CA ASP A 83 -7.98 -3.27 15.36
C ASP A 83 -7.16 -3.64 14.12
N ILE A 84 -7.43 -4.84 13.61
CA ILE A 84 -6.82 -5.35 12.40
C ILE A 84 -7.52 -4.73 11.18
N SER A 85 -6.75 -4.25 10.23
CA SER A 85 -7.28 -3.65 9.01
C SER A 85 -8.14 -4.61 8.19
N ALA A 86 -9.29 -4.14 7.74
CA ALA A 86 -9.99 -4.75 6.61
C ALA A 86 -9.24 -4.40 5.31
N VAL A 87 -8.91 -3.13 5.12
CA VAL A 87 -8.09 -2.60 4.02
C VAL A 87 -7.13 -1.56 4.58
N CYS A 88 -5.87 -1.63 4.19
CA CYS A 88 -4.89 -0.57 4.39
C CYS A 88 -4.37 -0.13 3.02
N GLY A 89 -4.70 1.10 2.59
CA GLY A 89 -4.25 1.68 1.33
C GLY A 89 -3.18 2.74 1.57
N CYS A 90 -2.05 2.63 0.87
CA CYS A 90 -0.94 3.56 0.95
C CYS A 90 -0.58 4.06 -0.45
N PHE A 91 -0.51 5.38 -0.59
CA PHE A 91 -0.39 6.07 -1.87
C PHE A 91 0.76 7.06 -1.83
N ASN A 92 1.56 7.09 -2.88
CA ASN A 92 2.61 8.07 -3.08
C ASN A 92 2.68 8.39 -4.58
N VAL A 93 2.01 9.47 -4.98
CA VAL A 93 1.90 9.90 -6.39
C VAL A 93 2.58 11.24 -6.53
N VAL A 94 3.56 11.32 -7.40
CA VAL A 94 4.27 12.56 -7.71
C VAL A 94 3.63 13.20 -8.93
N VAL A 95 3.23 14.47 -8.78
CA VAL A 95 2.61 15.26 -9.84
C VAL A 95 3.47 16.49 -10.12
N GLU A 96 3.89 16.65 -11.37
CA GLU A 96 4.70 17.77 -11.81
C GLU A 96 4.03 18.43 -13.03
N GLY A 97 3.83 19.75 -12.99
CA GLY A 97 3.13 20.44 -14.06
C GLY A 97 1.71 19.91 -14.36
N GLY A 98 1.03 19.35 -13.35
CA GLY A 98 -0.29 18.77 -13.51
C GLY A 98 -0.31 17.34 -14.12
N VAL A 99 0.85 16.73 -14.36
CA VAL A 99 1.00 15.37 -14.91
C VAL A 99 1.60 14.46 -13.85
N VAL A 100 1.11 13.23 -13.77
CA VAL A 100 1.66 12.20 -12.88
C VAL A 100 2.98 11.69 -13.44
N THR A 101 4.09 11.96 -12.76
CA THR A 101 5.43 11.51 -13.15
C THR A 101 5.81 10.19 -12.50
N SER A 102 5.23 9.88 -11.34
CA SER A 102 5.43 8.61 -10.64
C SER A 102 4.21 8.26 -9.80
N ALA A 103 3.88 7.00 -9.72
CA ALA A 103 2.82 6.49 -8.85
C ALA A 103 3.25 5.18 -8.18
N ARG A 104 3.08 5.12 -6.86
CA ARG A 104 3.22 3.90 -6.05
C ARG A 104 1.97 3.79 -5.18
N VAL A 105 1.20 2.75 -5.44
CA VAL A 105 -0.07 2.46 -4.77
C VAL A 105 -0.02 1.04 -4.23
N ALA A 106 -0.06 0.87 -2.93
CA ALA A 106 0.07 -0.43 -2.30
C ALA A 106 -1.03 -0.68 -1.27
N PHE A 107 -1.44 -1.94 -1.19
CA PHE A 107 -2.52 -2.35 -0.29
C PHE A 107 -2.15 -3.54 0.59
N GLY A 108 -2.64 -3.51 1.83
CA GLY A 108 -2.88 -4.66 2.68
C GLY A 108 -4.36 -5.01 2.70
N GLY A 109 -4.68 -6.30 2.82
CA GLY A 109 -6.05 -6.82 2.86
C GLY A 109 -6.70 -7.05 1.50
N MET A 110 -5.99 -6.82 0.38
CA MET A 110 -6.52 -6.94 -0.98
C MET A 110 -6.01 -8.20 -1.71
N ALA A 111 -4.97 -8.85 -1.19
CA ALA A 111 -4.40 -10.07 -1.73
C ALA A 111 -3.84 -10.94 -0.59
N GLY A 112 -3.30 -12.11 -0.89
CA GLY A 112 -2.63 -12.99 0.07
C GLY A 112 -1.31 -12.43 0.63
N VAL A 113 -0.82 -11.32 0.07
CA VAL A 113 0.38 -10.60 0.47
C VAL A 113 0.14 -9.09 0.34
N PRO A 114 0.95 -8.23 1.01
CA PRO A 114 1.00 -6.81 0.68
C PRO A 114 1.40 -6.64 -0.79
N LYS A 115 0.62 -5.89 -1.57
CA LYS A 115 0.78 -5.87 -3.03
C LYS A 115 0.55 -4.48 -3.61
N ARG A 116 1.30 -4.15 -4.67
CA ARG A 116 1.09 -2.94 -5.50
C ARG A 116 -0.10 -3.11 -6.43
N ALA A 117 -0.78 -2.00 -6.72
CA ALA A 117 -1.84 -1.87 -7.71
C ALA A 117 -1.23 -1.44 -9.06
N SER A 118 -0.53 -2.35 -9.73
CA SER A 118 0.29 -2.03 -10.91
C SER A 118 -0.52 -1.53 -12.11
N LEU A 119 -1.74 -2.04 -12.30
CA LEU A 119 -2.64 -1.58 -13.37
C LEU A 119 -3.21 -0.19 -13.05
N ALA A 120 -3.56 0.07 -11.79
CA ALA A 120 -3.96 1.39 -11.35
C ALA A 120 -2.82 2.41 -11.51
N GLU A 121 -1.59 2.05 -11.12
CA GLU A 121 -0.41 2.90 -11.32
C GLU A 121 -0.15 3.20 -12.81
N ALA A 122 -0.26 2.19 -13.68
CA ALA A 122 -0.10 2.36 -15.12
C ALA A 122 -1.18 3.27 -15.73
N ALA A 123 -2.41 3.26 -15.17
CA ALA A 123 -3.47 4.16 -15.59
C ALA A 123 -3.22 5.62 -15.18
N LEU A 124 -2.41 5.86 -14.13
CA LEU A 124 -2.06 7.19 -13.64
C LEU A 124 -0.83 7.80 -14.34
N VAL A 125 0.25 7.03 -14.46
CA VAL A 125 1.55 7.55 -14.91
C VAL A 125 1.49 8.10 -16.33
N GLY A 126 2.03 9.32 -16.51
CA GLY A 126 2.03 10.05 -17.78
C GLY A 126 0.71 10.72 -18.13
N LYS A 127 -0.28 10.70 -17.23
CA LYS A 127 -1.60 11.32 -17.43
C LYS A 127 -1.78 12.56 -16.58
N ALA A 128 -2.72 13.41 -16.97
CA ALA A 128 -3.12 14.56 -16.18
C ALA A 128 -3.67 14.09 -14.82
N TRP A 129 -3.26 14.75 -13.73
CA TRP A 129 -3.84 14.50 -12.41
C TRP A 129 -5.25 15.09 -12.35
N SER A 130 -6.23 14.29 -12.70
CA SER A 130 -7.64 14.70 -12.81
C SER A 130 -8.58 13.61 -12.29
N GLU A 131 -9.78 13.99 -11.91
CA GLU A 131 -10.81 13.06 -11.41
C GLU A 131 -11.09 11.93 -12.40
N THR A 132 -11.22 12.24 -13.70
CA THR A 132 -11.45 11.24 -14.74
C THR A 132 -10.34 10.19 -14.81
N VAL A 133 -9.07 10.60 -14.69
CA VAL A 133 -7.92 9.68 -14.71
C VAL A 133 -7.86 8.86 -13.42
N VAL A 134 -8.17 9.46 -12.28
CA VAL A 134 -8.25 8.77 -10.99
C VAL A 134 -9.38 7.74 -10.99
N GLU A 135 -10.53 8.05 -11.61
CA GLU A 135 -11.62 7.08 -11.76
C GLU A 135 -11.21 5.87 -12.60
N ALA A 136 -10.58 6.10 -13.75
CA ALA A 136 -10.06 5.01 -14.59
C ALA A 136 -9.03 4.15 -13.86
N ALA A 137 -8.16 4.76 -13.04
CA ALA A 137 -7.21 4.04 -12.20
C ALA A 137 -7.90 3.24 -11.09
N ALA A 138 -8.96 3.79 -10.49
CA ALA A 138 -9.75 3.08 -9.48
C ALA A 138 -10.45 1.85 -10.08
N GLU A 139 -11.02 1.97 -11.29
CA GLU A 139 -11.61 0.84 -12.02
C GLU A 139 -10.56 -0.23 -12.36
N ALA A 140 -9.35 0.18 -12.77
CA ALA A 140 -8.26 -0.73 -13.12
C ALA A 140 -7.83 -1.64 -11.95
N MET A 141 -8.07 -1.25 -10.68
CA MET A 141 -7.78 -2.07 -9.50
C MET A 141 -8.48 -3.44 -9.53
N ALA A 142 -9.59 -3.57 -10.25
CA ALA A 142 -10.28 -4.85 -10.40
C ALA A 142 -9.42 -5.91 -11.12
N GLY A 143 -8.45 -5.48 -11.93
CA GLY A 143 -7.46 -6.37 -12.54
C GLY A 143 -6.23 -6.64 -11.66
N ASP A 144 -5.98 -5.78 -10.67
CA ASP A 144 -4.85 -5.96 -9.75
C ASP A 144 -5.16 -6.94 -8.61
N PHE A 145 -6.41 -7.00 -8.15
CA PHE A 145 -6.80 -7.65 -6.90
C PHE A 145 -8.01 -8.56 -7.03
N ALA A 146 -7.96 -9.67 -6.30
CA ALA A 146 -9.09 -10.56 -6.03
C ALA A 146 -9.17 -10.81 -4.50
N PRO A 147 -9.70 -9.85 -3.74
CA PRO A 147 -9.72 -9.93 -2.28
C PRO A 147 -10.65 -11.04 -1.78
N LEU A 148 -10.32 -11.59 -0.62
CA LEU A 148 -11.13 -12.61 0.05
C LEU A 148 -12.28 -11.97 0.85
N SER A 149 -13.35 -12.73 1.04
CA SER A 149 -14.36 -12.46 2.07
C SER A 149 -14.01 -13.21 3.35
N ASP A 150 -14.01 -12.51 4.48
CA ASP A 150 -13.78 -13.07 5.81
C ASP A 150 -14.63 -12.35 6.88
N MET A 151 -14.37 -12.62 8.18
CA MET A 151 -15.07 -11.98 9.28
C MET A 151 -14.87 -10.46 9.36
N ARG A 152 -13.88 -9.89 8.66
CA ARG A 152 -13.58 -8.46 8.69
C ARG A 152 -14.35 -7.70 7.62
N ALA A 153 -14.40 -8.25 6.39
CA ALA A 153 -15.08 -7.62 5.28
C ALA A 153 -15.34 -8.61 4.14
N SER A 154 -16.37 -8.33 3.34
CA SER A 154 -16.59 -9.03 2.07
C SER A 154 -15.60 -8.58 1.00
N ALA A 155 -15.36 -9.42 0.00
CA ALA A 155 -14.54 -9.09 -1.17
C ALA A 155 -15.03 -7.82 -1.89
N ALA A 156 -16.35 -7.70 -2.07
CA ALA A 156 -16.96 -6.52 -2.69
C ALA A 156 -16.72 -5.25 -1.89
N TYR A 157 -16.85 -5.30 -0.55
CA TYR A 157 -16.57 -4.17 0.33
C TYR A 157 -15.10 -3.75 0.25
N ARG A 158 -14.16 -4.72 0.26
CA ARG A 158 -12.73 -4.42 0.17
C ARG A 158 -12.39 -3.73 -1.15
N MET A 159 -12.94 -4.22 -2.28
CA MET A 159 -12.69 -3.61 -3.59
C MET A 159 -13.26 -2.20 -3.65
N LEU A 160 -14.52 -2.00 -3.28
CA LEU A 160 -15.14 -0.68 -3.25
C LEU A 160 -14.37 0.29 -2.34
N THR A 161 -13.93 -0.19 -1.17
CA THR A 161 -13.13 0.59 -0.24
C THR A 161 -11.80 0.98 -0.84
N ALA A 162 -11.06 0.06 -1.46
CA ALA A 162 -9.76 0.35 -2.09
C ALA A 162 -9.89 1.42 -3.19
N GLN A 163 -10.91 1.33 -4.03
CA GLN A 163 -11.23 2.32 -5.06
C GLN A 163 -11.55 3.70 -4.44
N ASN A 164 -12.37 3.72 -3.39
CA ASN A 164 -12.72 4.96 -2.69
C ASN A 164 -11.54 5.59 -1.94
N LEU A 165 -10.57 4.79 -1.48
CA LEU A 165 -9.36 5.33 -0.89
C LEU A 165 -8.47 6.06 -1.91
N LEU A 166 -8.44 5.64 -3.18
CA LEU A 166 -7.76 6.38 -4.25
C LEU A 166 -8.48 7.71 -4.55
N ARG A 167 -9.82 7.71 -4.59
CA ARG A 167 -10.63 8.94 -4.75
C ARG A 167 -10.39 9.90 -3.58
N ARG A 168 -10.41 9.38 -2.36
CA ARG A 168 -10.08 10.15 -1.15
C ARG A 168 -8.69 10.77 -1.24
N TYR A 169 -7.69 10.00 -1.68
CA TYR A 169 -6.32 10.47 -1.85
C TYR A 169 -6.23 11.64 -2.86
N PHE A 170 -6.96 11.57 -3.97
CA PHE A 170 -7.06 12.65 -4.93
C PHE A 170 -7.59 13.95 -4.30
N HIS A 171 -8.66 13.87 -3.54
CA HIS A 171 -9.24 15.02 -2.85
C HIS A 171 -8.32 15.56 -1.75
N ASP A 172 -7.68 14.69 -0.96
CA ASP A 172 -6.72 15.05 0.09
C ASP A 172 -5.54 15.86 -0.49
N LEU A 173 -4.94 15.40 -1.59
CA LEU A 173 -3.87 16.15 -2.26
C LEU A 173 -4.34 17.45 -2.93
N SER A 174 -5.61 17.56 -3.25
CA SER A 174 -6.23 18.76 -3.80
C SER A 174 -6.63 19.76 -2.70
N GLY A 175 -6.34 19.47 -1.42
CA GLY A 175 -6.66 20.33 -0.29
C GLY A 175 -8.14 20.32 0.13
N VAL A 176 -8.91 19.35 -0.36
CA VAL A 176 -10.31 19.16 0.08
C VAL A 176 -10.31 18.43 1.42
N PRO A 177 -11.03 18.89 2.45
CA PRO A 177 -11.18 18.15 3.71
C PRO A 177 -11.77 16.77 3.49
N VAL A 178 -11.04 15.72 3.88
CA VAL A 178 -11.46 14.32 3.69
C VAL A 178 -11.55 13.54 5.00
N SER A 179 -11.29 14.19 6.12
CA SER A 179 -11.43 13.60 7.45
C SER A 179 -12.89 13.60 7.87
N VAL A 180 -13.41 12.46 8.27
CA VAL A 180 -14.78 12.38 8.83
C VAL A 180 -14.95 13.16 10.14
N LEU A 181 -13.84 13.53 10.79
CA LEU A 181 -13.84 14.35 11.99
C LEU A 181 -13.92 15.85 11.68
N GLU A 182 -13.73 16.25 10.43
CA GLU A 182 -13.76 17.64 9.96
C GLU A 182 -15.04 17.95 9.16
N VAL A 183 -15.87 16.94 8.89
CA VAL A 183 -17.16 17.13 8.22
C VAL A 183 -18.14 17.72 9.23
N SER A 184 -18.48 19.00 9.07
CA SER A 184 -19.60 19.60 9.81
C SER A 184 -20.92 19.08 9.25
N ALA A 185 -21.83 18.69 10.14
CA ALA A 185 -23.20 18.29 9.77
C ALA A 185 -24.01 19.47 9.21
#